data_e37fb598b64dc4bd698ea41dea842325
#
_entry.id   e37fb598b64dc4bd698ea41dea842325
#
_cell.length_a   1.000
_cell.length_b   1.000
_cell.length_c   1.000
_cell.angle_alpha   90.00
_cell.angle_beta   90.00
_cell.angle_gamma   90.00
#
_symmetry.space_group_name_H-M   'P 1'
#
loop_
_entity.id
_entity.type
_entity.pdbx_description
1 polymer ?
#
loop_
_entity_poly.entity_id
_entity_poly.type
_entity_poly.pdbx_seq_one_letter_code
_entity_poly.pdbx_strand_id
1 'polypeptide(L)'
;SQLPFDFDLASHANERLCAVGHLEVLQAEDIVVYDRGYFSYLLLHRHVQTGIHAIFRLQQNSSSAIQAFFASPQTDIEITLLPSLPTQAEIRSQYPDLEILPLKLRLLKYRIADSVFCLGATLLDAERYPLHEFIDVYHGRWGIEELYKVSKRIFVIEDFHSKTERGVNKEIFAHFVLVTLNRLFSNRADMEINSGQPFTSQNPAMDRPSLKTNFKNCIHVLERGMEELLFLHQRIKAVVQRVFRTICTRHQRVRPNRSYIRRSMRPETK
;
A
#
# COMPACT_ATOMS: atom_id res chain seq x y z
N SER A 1 -6.78 4.07 -6.79
CA SER A 1 -5.79 5.16 -6.70
C SER A 1 -4.62 4.69 -5.86
N GLN A 2 -3.39 5.08 -6.19
CA GLN A 2 -2.19 4.77 -5.39
C GLN A 2 -1.68 6.06 -4.76
N LEU A 3 -2.54 6.71 -3.96
CA LEU A 3 -2.22 7.96 -3.27
C LEU A 3 -1.55 7.66 -1.93
N PRO A 4 -0.47 8.34 -1.57
CA PRO A 4 0.00 8.38 -0.18
C PRO A 4 -1.12 8.96 0.69
N PHE A 5 -1.44 8.29 1.79
CA PHE A 5 -2.52 8.70 2.69
C PHE A 5 -1.96 9.25 4.00
N ASP A 6 -1.03 8.53 4.59
CA ASP A 6 -0.38 8.90 5.85
C ASP A 6 1.04 8.33 5.90
N PHE A 7 1.93 8.94 6.70
CA PHE A 7 3.29 8.46 6.92
C PHE A 7 3.88 9.00 8.22
N ASP A 8 4.75 8.22 8.85
CA ASP A 8 5.53 8.59 10.00
C ASP A 8 7.00 8.78 9.65
N LEU A 9 7.63 9.74 10.34
CA LEU A 9 9.06 9.98 10.31
C LEU A 9 9.61 9.79 11.73
N ALA A 10 10.32 8.69 11.94
CA ALA A 10 10.95 8.42 13.22
C ALA A 10 12.35 7.84 13.03
N SER A 11 13.30 8.29 13.86
CA SER A 11 14.69 7.82 13.83
C SER A 11 14.82 6.36 14.27
N HIS A 12 13.90 5.86 15.11
CA HIS A 12 13.84 4.50 15.63
C HIS A 12 12.38 4.03 15.63
N ALA A 13 11.84 3.72 14.46
CA ALA A 13 10.45 3.32 14.34
C ALA A 13 10.26 1.83 14.64
N ASN A 14 9.36 1.51 15.56
CA ASN A 14 8.72 0.22 15.60
C ASN A 14 7.53 0.25 14.63
N GLU A 15 7.71 -0.33 13.44
CA GLU A 15 6.71 -0.30 12.38
C GLU A 15 5.32 -0.78 12.82
N ARG A 16 5.24 -1.73 13.76
CA ARG A 16 3.95 -2.22 14.28
C ARG A 16 3.26 -1.19 15.17
N LEU A 17 4.02 -0.45 15.97
CA LEU A 17 3.46 0.62 16.82
C LEU A 17 3.03 1.81 15.97
N CYS A 18 3.83 2.20 14.96
CA CYS A 18 3.43 3.22 13.99
C CYS A 18 2.12 2.82 13.28
N ALA A 19 1.99 1.54 12.87
CA ALA A 19 0.78 1.05 12.24
C ALA A 19 -0.47 1.18 13.15
N VAL A 20 -0.33 1.07 14.47
CA VAL A 20 -1.44 1.34 15.41
C VAL A 20 -1.82 2.82 15.39
N GLY A 21 -0.85 3.74 15.36
CA GLY A 21 -1.10 5.19 15.28
C GLY A 21 -1.85 5.59 14.01
N HIS A 22 -1.51 5.00 12.87
CA HIS A 22 -2.19 5.26 11.59
C HIS A 22 -3.68 4.87 11.57
N LEU A 23 -4.16 4.05 12.51
CA LEU A 23 -5.60 3.75 12.61
C LEU A 23 -6.44 4.97 13.02
N GLU A 24 -5.85 5.97 13.66
CA GLU A 24 -6.56 7.17 14.11
C GLU A 24 -7.07 8.05 12.95
N VAL A 25 -6.44 7.97 11.77
CA VAL A 25 -6.83 8.74 10.58
C VAL A 25 -7.75 7.96 9.64
N LEU A 26 -8.07 6.71 9.97
CA LEU A 26 -8.96 5.84 9.20
C LEU A 26 -10.37 5.82 9.81
N GLN A 27 -11.32 5.33 9.03
CA GLN A 27 -12.72 5.20 9.44
C GLN A 27 -13.10 3.72 9.59
N ALA A 28 -14.15 3.45 10.36
CA ALA A 28 -14.74 2.12 10.39
C ALA A 28 -15.08 1.65 8.97
N GLU A 29 -14.96 0.35 8.72
CA GLU A 29 -15.11 -0.31 7.40
C GLU A 29 -13.94 -0.05 6.40
N ASP A 30 -12.97 0.82 6.68
CA ASP A 30 -11.75 0.87 5.88
C ASP A 30 -10.97 -0.45 5.99
N ILE A 31 -10.25 -0.82 4.93
CA ILE A 31 -9.46 -2.06 4.89
C ILE A 31 -7.98 -1.72 4.80
N VAL A 32 -7.20 -2.19 5.77
CA VAL A 32 -5.73 -2.05 5.77
C VAL A 32 -5.07 -3.38 5.40
N VAL A 33 -4.13 -3.34 4.47
CA VAL A 33 -3.40 -4.53 4.00
C VAL A 33 -1.96 -4.49 4.49
N TYR A 34 -1.57 -5.50 5.26
CA TYR A 34 -0.27 -5.59 5.90
C TYR A 34 0.62 -6.67 5.30
N ASP A 35 1.93 -6.42 5.27
CA ASP A 35 2.93 -7.43 4.92
C ASP A 35 3.27 -8.33 6.14
N ARG A 36 4.13 -9.33 5.93
CA ARG A 36 4.49 -10.39 6.89
C ARG A 36 4.94 -9.89 8.27
N GLY A 37 5.60 -8.74 8.34
CA GLY A 37 6.17 -8.21 9.58
C GLY A 37 5.15 -7.68 10.57
N TYR A 38 3.95 -7.34 10.13
CA TYR A 38 3.00 -6.55 10.93
C TYR A 38 2.09 -7.38 11.83
N PHE A 39 1.83 -8.64 11.51
CA PHE A 39 0.89 -9.46 12.28
C PHE A 39 1.28 -9.56 13.76
N SER A 40 0.42 -9.05 14.64
CA SER A 40 0.53 -9.16 16.09
C SER A 40 -0.87 -9.16 16.72
N TYR A 41 -0.98 -9.72 17.94
CA TYR A 41 -2.23 -9.70 18.67
C TYR A 41 -2.70 -8.27 18.96
N LEU A 42 -1.80 -7.38 19.36
CA LEU A 42 -2.13 -5.99 19.67
C LEU A 42 -2.74 -5.26 18.45
N LEU A 43 -2.11 -5.39 17.28
CA LEU A 43 -2.61 -4.75 16.07
C LEU A 43 -3.96 -5.33 15.64
N LEU A 44 -4.12 -6.66 15.68
CA LEU A 44 -5.40 -7.33 15.43
C LEU A 44 -6.48 -6.84 16.41
N HIS A 45 -6.15 -6.75 17.71
CA HIS A 45 -7.08 -6.25 18.74
C HIS A 45 -7.54 -4.81 18.44
N ARG A 46 -6.63 -3.93 18.06
CA ARG A 46 -6.96 -2.55 17.70
C ARG A 46 -7.89 -2.47 16.50
N HIS A 47 -7.65 -3.28 15.47
CA HIS A 47 -8.56 -3.37 14.32
C HIS A 47 -9.97 -3.80 14.72
N VAL A 48 -10.08 -4.82 15.56
CA VAL A 48 -11.39 -5.29 16.04
C VAL A 48 -12.09 -4.22 16.88
N GLN A 49 -11.36 -3.48 17.72
CA GLN A 49 -11.93 -2.40 18.53
C GLN A 49 -12.41 -1.20 17.72
N THR A 50 -11.68 -0.83 16.66
CA THR A 50 -11.99 0.37 15.84
C THR A 50 -13.00 0.09 14.73
N GLY A 51 -13.31 -1.18 14.45
CA GLY A 51 -14.13 -1.56 13.30
C GLY A 51 -13.42 -1.34 11.95
N ILE A 52 -12.12 -1.07 11.94
CA ILE A 52 -11.28 -0.99 10.74
C ILE A 52 -10.84 -2.39 10.39
N HIS A 53 -11.06 -2.82 9.16
CA HIS A 53 -10.69 -4.16 8.73
C HIS A 53 -9.22 -4.30 8.41
N ALA A 54 -8.67 -5.51 8.65
CA ALA A 54 -7.28 -5.83 8.36
C ALA A 54 -7.15 -7.10 7.51
N ILE A 55 -6.17 -7.08 6.59
CA ILE A 55 -5.69 -8.25 5.86
C ILE A 55 -4.19 -8.36 6.11
N PHE A 56 -3.76 -9.39 6.82
CA PHE A 56 -2.36 -9.64 7.16
C PHE A 56 -1.80 -10.77 6.29
N ARG A 57 -0.61 -10.60 5.75
CA ARG A 57 0.15 -11.76 5.27
C ARG A 57 0.77 -12.48 6.46
N LEU A 58 0.43 -13.75 6.63
CA LEU A 58 0.87 -14.54 7.77
C LEU A 58 2.17 -15.31 7.46
N GLN A 59 2.96 -15.50 8.51
CA GLN A 59 4.09 -16.42 8.52
C GLN A 59 3.66 -17.75 9.14
N GLN A 60 4.22 -18.84 8.67
CA GLN A 60 3.87 -20.19 9.13
C GLN A 60 4.06 -20.36 10.65
N ASN A 61 5.05 -19.71 11.23
CA ASN A 61 5.40 -19.78 12.64
C ASN A 61 4.71 -18.72 13.52
N SER A 62 3.71 -17.99 13.01
CA SER A 62 3.04 -16.94 13.78
C SER A 62 2.22 -17.47 14.96
N SER A 63 1.64 -18.68 14.85
CA SER A 63 1.00 -19.41 15.95
C SER A 63 0.82 -20.89 15.57
N SER A 64 0.56 -21.75 16.57
CA SER A 64 0.29 -23.18 16.32
C SER A 64 -0.93 -23.41 15.42
N ALA A 65 -1.99 -22.63 15.60
CA ALA A 65 -3.19 -22.71 14.76
C ALA A 65 -2.91 -22.32 13.31
N ILE A 66 -2.12 -21.25 13.09
CA ILE A 66 -1.69 -20.81 11.76
C ILE A 66 -0.78 -21.88 11.12
N GLN A 67 0.15 -22.46 11.88
CA GLN A 67 1.01 -23.53 11.41
C GLN A 67 0.21 -24.77 10.97
N ALA A 68 -0.77 -25.17 11.75
CA ALA A 68 -1.67 -26.27 11.42
C ALA A 68 -2.46 -26.00 10.13
N PHE A 69 -2.94 -24.77 9.94
CA PHE A 69 -3.65 -24.36 8.73
C PHE A 69 -2.74 -24.41 7.49
N PHE A 70 -1.48 -23.99 7.59
CA PHE A 70 -0.54 -24.12 6.47
C PHE A 70 -0.38 -25.57 6.00
N ALA A 71 -0.35 -26.52 6.93
CA ALA A 71 -0.22 -27.97 6.66
C ALA A 71 -1.55 -28.62 6.22
N SER A 72 -2.69 -28.02 6.49
CA SER A 72 -4.01 -28.57 6.17
C SER A 72 -4.33 -28.46 4.67
N PRO A 73 -5.26 -29.24 4.13
CA PRO A 73 -5.79 -29.07 2.77
C PRO A 73 -6.78 -27.90 2.65
N GLN A 74 -7.27 -27.38 3.76
CA GLN A 74 -8.27 -26.30 3.79
C GLN A 74 -7.70 -25.00 3.23
N THR A 75 -8.54 -24.21 2.58
CA THR A 75 -8.17 -22.92 1.97
C THR A 75 -8.83 -21.73 2.62
N ASP A 76 -9.87 -21.94 3.42
CA ASP A 76 -10.66 -20.89 4.08
C ASP A 76 -11.26 -21.45 5.37
N ILE A 77 -10.88 -20.87 6.52
CA ILE A 77 -11.40 -21.26 7.84
C ILE A 77 -11.45 -20.04 8.78
N GLU A 78 -12.35 -20.07 9.73
CA GLU A 78 -12.33 -19.15 10.88
C GLU A 78 -11.62 -19.83 12.06
N ILE A 79 -10.75 -19.07 12.72
CA ILE A 79 -10.10 -19.48 13.96
C ILE A 79 -10.31 -18.44 15.05
N THR A 80 -10.16 -18.87 16.31
CA THR A 80 -10.11 -17.98 17.45
C THR A 80 -8.68 -17.94 17.99
N LEU A 81 -8.11 -16.75 18.12
CA LEU A 81 -6.77 -16.52 18.60
C LEU A 81 -6.77 -15.96 20.01
N LEU A 82 -5.97 -16.58 20.89
CA LEU A 82 -5.52 -16.01 22.15
C LEU A 82 -4.00 -15.88 22.11
N PRO A 83 -3.42 -14.79 22.64
CA PRO A 83 -1.98 -14.67 22.71
C PRO A 83 -1.40 -15.69 23.70
N SER A 84 -0.17 -16.12 23.48
CA SER A 84 0.56 -17.00 24.39
C SER A 84 0.73 -16.35 25.78
N LEU A 85 0.90 -17.12 26.82
CA LEU A 85 1.09 -16.59 28.19
C LEU A 85 2.22 -15.55 28.28
N PRO A 86 3.41 -15.75 27.67
CA PRO A 86 4.44 -14.73 27.63
C PRO A 86 3.97 -13.44 26.97
N THR A 87 3.29 -13.53 25.80
CA THR A 87 2.74 -12.36 25.11
C THR A 87 1.67 -11.66 25.94
N GLN A 88 0.82 -12.40 26.69
CA GLN A 88 -0.15 -11.81 27.59
C GLN A 88 0.54 -11.03 28.71
N ALA A 89 1.61 -11.57 29.29
CA ALA A 89 2.38 -10.88 30.33
C ALA A 89 3.00 -9.58 29.81
N GLU A 90 3.57 -9.61 28.60
CA GLU A 90 4.11 -8.43 27.92
C GLU A 90 3.03 -7.37 27.68
N ILE A 91 1.88 -7.77 27.13
CA ILE A 91 0.74 -6.86 26.87
C ILE A 91 0.26 -6.21 28.17
N ARG A 92 0.08 -6.99 29.24
CA ARG A 92 -0.36 -6.45 30.56
C ARG A 92 0.66 -5.47 31.14
N SER A 93 1.96 -5.69 30.91
CA SER A 93 3.02 -4.79 31.37
C SER A 93 3.02 -3.47 30.61
N GLN A 94 2.81 -3.51 29.30
CA GLN A 94 2.87 -2.32 28.44
C GLN A 94 1.53 -1.58 28.32
N TYR A 95 0.43 -2.32 28.44
CA TYR A 95 -0.95 -1.83 28.26
C TYR A 95 -1.86 -2.40 29.37
N PRO A 96 -1.76 -1.89 30.63
CA PRO A 96 -2.48 -2.45 31.78
C PRO A 96 -4.00 -2.47 31.62
N ASP A 97 -4.54 -1.47 30.91
CA ASP A 97 -5.97 -1.30 30.68
C ASP A 97 -6.51 -2.09 29.48
N LEU A 98 -5.65 -2.81 28.75
CA LEU A 98 -6.07 -3.57 27.60
C LEU A 98 -6.61 -4.94 28.03
N GLU A 99 -7.89 -5.16 27.77
CA GLU A 99 -8.54 -6.45 28.02
C GLU A 99 -8.09 -7.48 26.95
N ILE A 100 -7.56 -8.62 27.40
CA ILE A 100 -7.11 -9.69 26.52
C ILE A 100 -8.28 -10.63 26.25
N LEU A 101 -8.86 -10.53 25.07
CA LEU A 101 -10.02 -11.30 24.62
C LEU A 101 -9.64 -12.31 23.52
N PRO A 102 -10.38 -13.42 23.39
CA PRO A 102 -10.29 -14.26 22.19
C PRO A 102 -10.73 -13.47 20.95
N LEU A 103 -9.87 -13.40 19.93
CA LEU A 103 -10.14 -12.66 18.70
C LEU A 103 -10.36 -13.63 17.54
N LYS A 104 -11.42 -13.39 16.77
CA LYS A 104 -11.70 -14.15 15.54
C LYS A 104 -10.83 -13.67 14.42
N LEU A 105 -10.30 -14.61 13.64
CA LEU A 105 -9.50 -14.36 12.46
C LEU A 105 -9.86 -15.38 11.38
N ARG A 106 -10.18 -14.93 10.18
CA ARG A 106 -10.39 -15.80 9.02
C ARG A 106 -9.04 -16.03 8.34
N LEU A 107 -8.68 -17.29 8.18
CA LEU A 107 -7.47 -17.73 7.49
C LEU A 107 -7.79 -18.12 6.05
N LEU A 108 -7.06 -17.55 5.11
CA LEU A 108 -7.25 -17.74 3.68
C LEU A 108 -5.93 -18.21 3.07
N LYS A 109 -5.97 -19.28 2.26
CA LYS A 109 -4.78 -19.85 1.64
C LYS A 109 -4.97 -20.02 0.14
N TYR A 110 -3.98 -19.57 -0.63
CA TYR A 110 -3.94 -19.73 -2.08
C TYR A 110 -2.51 -19.93 -2.59
N ARG A 111 -2.39 -20.32 -3.85
CA ARG A 111 -1.10 -20.55 -4.52
C ARG A 111 -0.94 -19.65 -5.73
N ILE A 112 0.28 -19.14 -5.91
CA ILE A 112 0.71 -18.50 -7.16
C ILE A 112 2.03 -19.14 -7.54
N ALA A 113 2.07 -19.81 -8.68
CA ALA A 113 3.17 -20.68 -9.07
C ALA A 113 3.47 -21.68 -7.94
N ASP A 114 4.74 -21.78 -7.51
CA ASP A 114 5.18 -22.67 -6.43
C ASP A 114 5.06 -22.07 -5.02
N SER A 115 4.58 -20.84 -4.90
CA SER A 115 4.51 -20.14 -3.63
C SER A 115 3.14 -20.25 -2.99
N VAL A 116 3.09 -20.65 -1.70
CA VAL A 116 1.88 -20.64 -0.87
C VAL A 116 1.78 -19.30 -0.15
N PHE A 117 0.61 -18.69 -0.26
CA PHE A 117 0.25 -17.47 0.45
C PHE A 117 -0.81 -17.81 1.49
N CYS A 118 -0.63 -17.33 2.72
CA CYS A 118 -1.64 -17.39 3.75
C CYS A 118 -1.94 -15.97 4.24
N LEU A 119 -3.21 -15.61 4.24
CA LEU A 119 -3.70 -14.34 4.75
C LEU A 119 -4.52 -14.60 6.01
N GLY A 120 -4.49 -13.64 6.93
CA GLY A 120 -5.41 -13.56 8.05
C GLY A 120 -6.24 -12.29 7.91
N ALA A 121 -7.56 -12.39 8.02
CA ALA A 121 -8.45 -11.26 7.82
C ALA A 121 -9.46 -11.11 8.95
N THR A 122 -9.82 -9.86 9.26
CA THR A 122 -10.95 -9.55 10.16
C THR A 122 -12.30 -9.59 9.44
N LEU A 123 -12.31 -9.70 8.12
CA LEU A 123 -13.51 -9.86 7.28
C LEU A 123 -13.94 -11.34 7.32
N LEU A 124 -14.86 -11.67 8.22
CA LEU A 124 -15.22 -13.05 8.54
C LEU A 124 -16.26 -13.66 7.59
N ASP A 125 -17.13 -12.85 7.00
CA ASP A 125 -18.21 -13.30 6.14
C ASP A 125 -17.67 -13.79 4.77
N ALA A 126 -17.71 -15.11 4.56
CA ALA A 126 -17.17 -15.75 3.36
C ALA A 126 -18.07 -15.55 2.12
N GLU A 127 -19.37 -15.33 2.29
CA GLU A 127 -20.29 -15.07 1.19
C GLU A 127 -20.14 -13.64 0.67
N ARG A 128 -20.03 -12.68 1.59
CA ARG A 128 -19.82 -11.27 1.28
C ARG A 128 -18.41 -11.00 0.72
N TYR A 129 -17.39 -11.70 1.22
CA TYR A 129 -15.99 -11.49 0.88
C TYR A 129 -15.34 -12.80 0.41
N PRO A 130 -15.50 -13.18 -0.86
CA PRO A 130 -14.95 -14.43 -1.39
C PRO A 130 -13.42 -14.37 -1.54
N LEU A 131 -12.74 -15.53 -1.46
CA LEU A 131 -11.29 -15.66 -1.47
C LEU A 131 -10.60 -14.93 -2.64
N HIS A 132 -11.18 -14.93 -3.82
CA HIS A 132 -10.57 -14.31 -5.00
C HIS A 132 -10.41 -12.79 -4.85
N GLU A 133 -11.30 -12.10 -4.13
CA GLU A 133 -11.18 -10.67 -3.87
C GLU A 133 -9.99 -10.36 -2.95
N PHE A 134 -9.72 -11.23 -1.97
CA PHE A 134 -8.52 -11.07 -1.11
C PHE A 134 -7.23 -11.17 -1.89
N ILE A 135 -7.18 -12.01 -2.92
CA ILE A 135 -6.01 -12.14 -3.78
C ILE A 135 -5.73 -10.82 -4.49
N ASP A 136 -6.74 -10.22 -5.09
CA ASP A 136 -6.64 -8.96 -5.84
C ASP A 136 -6.28 -7.79 -4.90
N VAL A 137 -6.96 -7.68 -3.77
CA VAL A 137 -6.72 -6.64 -2.76
C VAL A 137 -5.30 -6.76 -2.19
N TYR A 138 -4.87 -7.98 -1.82
CA TYR A 138 -3.53 -8.18 -1.28
C TYR A 138 -2.43 -7.86 -2.32
N HIS A 139 -2.62 -8.21 -3.58
CA HIS A 139 -1.67 -7.85 -4.65
C HIS A 139 -1.63 -6.34 -4.91
N GLY A 140 -2.70 -5.60 -4.63
CA GLY A 140 -2.72 -4.14 -4.65
C GLY A 140 -1.70 -3.49 -3.71
N ARG A 141 -1.28 -4.17 -2.63
CA ARG A 141 -0.23 -3.74 -1.70
C ARG A 141 1.11 -3.40 -2.40
N TRP A 142 1.42 -4.04 -3.52
CA TRP A 142 2.63 -3.73 -4.30
C TRP A 142 2.70 -2.28 -4.76
N GLY A 143 1.60 -1.56 -4.73
CA GLY A 143 1.57 -0.12 -5.00
C GLY A 143 2.50 0.68 -4.09
N ILE A 144 2.68 0.28 -2.82
CA ILE A 144 3.59 0.95 -1.88
C ILE A 144 5.07 0.70 -2.25
N GLU A 145 5.41 -0.51 -2.73
CA GLU A 145 6.78 -0.81 -3.18
C GLU A 145 7.14 0.02 -4.43
N GLU A 146 6.19 0.24 -5.32
CA GLU A 146 6.37 1.13 -6.48
C GLU A 146 6.51 2.60 -6.02
N LEU A 147 5.76 3.02 -5.00
CA LEU A 147 5.92 4.35 -4.41
C LEU A 147 7.33 4.55 -3.86
N TYR A 148 7.85 3.60 -3.07
CA TYR A 148 9.23 3.66 -2.57
C TYR A 148 10.28 3.67 -3.68
N LYS A 149 10.12 2.90 -4.74
CA LYS A 149 11.02 2.91 -5.90
C LYS A 149 11.01 4.27 -6.61
N VAL A 150 9.83 4.86 -6.77
CA VAL A 150 9.68 6.20 -7.36
C VAL A 150 10.36 7.23 -6.47
N SER A 151 10.10 7.21 -5.16
CA SER A 151 10.68 8.13 -4.19
C SER A 151 12.20 8.06 -4.19
N LYS A 152 12.79 6.86 -4.18
CA LYS A 152 14.23 6.69 -4.16
C LYS A 152 14.92 6.99 -5.50
N ARG A 153 14.32 6.62 -6.64
CA ARG A 153 14.99 6.68 -7.95
C ARG A 153 14.70 7.93 -8.75
N ILE A 154 13.53 8.51 -8.60
CA ILE A 154 13.11 9.67 -9.40
C ILE A 154 13.31 10.95 -8.61
N PHE A 155 12.92 10.93 -7.34
CA PHE A 155 13.01 12.10 -6.47
C PHE A 155 14.28 12.14 -5.61
N VAL A 156 15.04 11.05 -5.57
CA VAL A 156 16.28 10.94 -4.80
C VAL A 156 16.06 11.39 -3.33
N ILE A 157 14.96 10.92 -2.73
CA ILE A 157 14.50 11.36 -1.39
C ILE A 157 15.54 11.17 -0.28
N GLU A 158 16.62 10.43 -0.54
CA GLU A 158 17.73 10.20 0.41
C GLU A 158 18.83 11.27 0.31
N ASP A 159 18.77 12.17 -0.69
CA ASP A 159 19.73 13.27 -0.92
C ASP A 159 19.13 14.59 -0.44
N PHE A 160 19.20 14.79 0.88
CA PHE A 160 18.66 15.99 1.51
C PHE A 160 19.62 17.18 1.38
N HIS A 161 19.07 18.32 1.01
CA HIS A 161 19.81 19.60 0.97
C HIS A 161 19.97 20.18 2.38
N SER A 162 19.01 19.98 3.25
CA SER A 162 19.04 20.45 4.63
C SER A 162 19.81 19.50 5.53
N LYS A 163 20.57 20.11 6.46
CA LYS A 163 21.27 19.38 7.54
C LYS A 163 20.52 19.42 8.87
N THR A 164 19.33 20.03 8.90
CA THR A 164 18.49 20.12 10.10
C THR A 164 17.29 19.21 9.99
N GLU A 165 16.86 18.60 11.09
CA GLU A 165 15.67 17.75 11.13
C GLU A 165 14.43 18.46 10.55
N ARG A 166 14.19 19.71 10.95
CA ARG A 166 13.10 20.53 10.43
C ARG A 166 13.18 20.74 8.92
N GLY A 167 14.37 20.90 8.38
CA GLY A 167 14.57 21.07 6.94
C GLY A 167 14.34 19.79 6.18
N VAL A 168 14.88 18.66 6.67
CA VAL A 168 14.65 17.33 6.12
C VAL A 168 13.15 17.01 6.10
N ASN A 169 12.44 17.26 7.20
CA ASN A 169 11.00 17.03 7.27
C ASN A 169 10.24 17.86 6.21
N LYS A 170 10.62 19.12 6.00
CA LYS A 170 10.01 19.97 4.94
C LYS A 170 10.24 19.38 3.54
N GLU A 171 11.43 18.89 3.24
CA GLU A 171 11.76 18.28 1.96
C GLU A 171 10.93 17.01 1.73
N ILE A 172 10.77 16.16 2.75
CA ILE A 172 9.95 14.96 2.69
C ILE A 172 8.48 15.31 2.47
N PHE A 173 7.93 16.29 3.21
CA PHE A 173 6.54 16.73 2.98
C PHE A 173 6.31 17.28 1.58
N ALA A 174 7.23 18.13 1.08
CA ALA A 174 7.15 18.66 -0.27
C ALA A 174 7.17 17.53 -1.32
N HIS A 175 8.01 16.52 -1.08
CA HIS A 175 8.10 15.33 -1.91
C HIS A 175 6.75 14.57 -1.98
N PHE A 176 6.12 14.30 -0.82
CA PHE A 176 4.82 13.60 -0.79
C PHE A 176 3.71 14.44 -1.44
N VAL A 177 3.73 15.76 -1.29
CA VAL A 177 2.80 16.64 -2.02
C VAL A 177 2.96 16.48 -3.53
N LEU A 178 4.19 16.48 -4.04
CA LEU A 178 4.46 16.35 -5.48
C LEU A 178 4.06 14.94 -6.00
N VAL A 179 4.35 13.89 -5.24
CA VAL A 179 3.92 12.52 -5.57
C VAL A 179 2.40 12.42 -5.62
N THR A 180 1.71 13.00 -4.63
CA THR A 180 0.25 12.99 -4.56
C THR A 180 -0.36 13.73 -5.74
N LEU A 181 0.11 14.93 -6.05
CA LEU A 181 -0.32 15.69 -7.22
C LEU A 181 -0.08 14.88 -8.51
N ASN A 182 1.10 14.28 -8.65
CA ASN A 182 1.40 13.48 -9.83
C ASN A 182 0.45 12.29 -9.99
N ARG A 183 0.09 11.61 -8.89
CA ARG A 183 -0.89 10.51 -8.93
C ARG A 183 -2.29 10.99 -9.28
N LEU A 184 -2.74 12.12 -8.72
CA LEU A 184 -4.04 12.70 -9.03
C LEU A 184 -4.14 13.04 -10.53
N PHE A 185 -3.15 13.72 -11.08
CA PHE A 185 -3.11 14.08 -12.50
C PHE A 185 -3.02 12.84 -13.39
N SER A 186 -2.12 11.88 -13.06
CA SER A 186 -1.94 10.66 -13.83
C SER A 186 -3.20 9.79 -13.82
N ASN A 187 -3.83 9.58 -12.66
CA ASN A 187 -5.05 8.79 -12.56
C ASN A 187 -6.19 9.42 -13.39
N ARG A 188 -6.36 10.73 -13.32
CA ARG A 188 -7.35 11.44 -14.14
C ARG A 188 -7.05 11.36 -15.62
N ALA A 189 -5.77 11.52 -16.01
CA ALA A 189 -5.35 11.39 -17.40
C ALA A 189 -5.53 9.95 -17.93
N ASP A 190 -5.23 8.92 -17.12
CA ASP A 190 -5.45 7.53 -17.50
C ASP A 190 -6.93 7.24 -17.76
N MET A 191 -7.85 7.83 -16.99
CA MET A 191 -9.29 7.75 -17.26
C MET A 191 -9.64 8.44 -18.58
N GLU A 192 -9.14 9.65 -18.81
CA GLU A 192 -9.45 10.46 -20.00
C GLU A 192 -8.96 9.80 -21.29
N ILE A 193 -7.69 9.34 -21.32
CA ILE A 193 -7.11 8.71 -22.52
C ILE A 193 -7.74 7.35 -22.86
N ASN A 194 -8.41 6.69 -21.92
CA ASN A 194 -9.09 5.43 -22.13
C ASN A 194 -10.61 5.58 -22.27
N SER A 195 -11.20 6.76 -22.08
CA SER A 195 -12.65 6.98 -22.10
C SER A 195 -13.33 6.69 -23.45
N GLY A 196 -12.57 6.71 -24.55
CA GLY A 196 -13.07 6.41 -25.89
C GLY A 196 -12.75 5.00 -26.40
N GLN A 197 -12.15 4.13 -25.59
CA GLN A 197 -11.79 2.78 -26.04
C GLN A 197 -12.92 1.78 -25.74
N PRO A 198 -13.33 0.95 -26.73
CA PRO A 198 -14.33 -0.08 -26.49
C PRO A 198 -13.80 -1.13 -25.49
N PHE A 199 -14.66 -1.56 -24.57
CA PHE A 199 -14.39 -2.72 -23.71
C PHE A 199 -14.15 -3.95 -24.58
N THR A 200 -12.96 -4.53 -24.52
CA THR A 200 -12.53 -5.61 -25.42
C THR A 200 -12.69 -7.00 -24.82
N SER A 201 -13.10 -7.13 -23.56
CA SER A 201 -13.29 -8.42 -22.91
C SER A 201 -14.65 -8.56 -22.21
N GLN A 202 -15.19 -9.77 -22.22
CA GLN A 202 -16.43 -10.13 -21.51
C GLN A 202 -16.23 -10.21 -19.99
N ASN A 203 -15.00 -10.03 -19.48
CA ASN A 203 -14.66 -10.10 -18.07
C ASN A 203 -14.12 -8.75 -17.57
N PRO A 204 -14.90 -7.95 -16.82
CA PRO A 204 -14.51 -6.62 -16.32
C PRO A 204 -13.21 -6.63 -15.47
N ALA A 205 -12.89 -7.74 -14.83
CA ALA A 205 -11.65 -7.90 -14.05
C ALA A 205 -10.38 -7.98 -14.92
N MET A 206 -10.53 -8.25 -16.23
CA MET A 206 -9.43 -8.30 -17.19
C MET A 206 -9.25 -7.02 -18.02
N ASP A 207 -10.17 -6.08 -17.96
CA ASP A 207 -10.09 -4.79 -18.68
C ASP A 207 -9.11 -3.84 -18.02
N ARG A 208 -7.83 -4.18 -18.11
CA ARG A 208 -6.76 -3.22 -17.77
C ARG A 208 -6.72 -2.12 -18.83
N PRO A 209 -6.54 -0.86 -18.43
CA PRO A 209 -6.43 0.23 -19.39
C PRO A 209 -5.31 -0.07 -20.41
N SER A 210 -5.63 0.03 -21.69
CA SER A 210 -4.66 -0.24 -22.77
C SER A 210 -3.57 0.80 -22.84
N LEU A 211 -3.82 2.00 -22.32
CA LEU A 211 -2.90 3.13 -22.23
C LEU A 211 -2.73 3.57 -20.79
N LYS A 212 -1.51 3.96 -20.44
CA LYS A 212 -1.16 4.50 -19.13
C LYS A 212 -0.18 5.65 -19.28
N THR A 213 -0.36 6.70 -18.50
CA THR A 213 0.58 7.81 -18.45
C THR A 213 1.97 7.38 -17.99
N ASN A 214 3.01 8.02 -18.52
CA ASN A 214 4.38 7.79 -18.07
C ASN A 214 4.63 8.62 -16.81
N PHE A 215 4.64 7.97 -15.65
CA PHE A 215 4.74 8.61 -14.34
C PHE A 215 5.93 9.57 -14.21
N LYS A 216 7.12 9.17 -14.71
CA LYS A 216 8.32 10.02 -14.68
C LYS A 216 8.14 11.29 -15.51
N ASN A 217 7.61 11.16 -16.72
CA ASN A 217 7.37 12.32 -17.57
C ASN A 217 6.31 13.26 -16.98
N CYS A 218 5.30 12.71 -16.30
CA CYS A 218 4.29 13.51 -15.63
C CYS A 218 4.87 14.37 -14.50
N ILE A 219 5.83 13.83 -13.72
CA ILE A 219 6.54 14.59 -12.69
C ILE A 219 7.22 15.82 -13.30
N HIS A 220 8.00 15.68 -14.37
CA HIS A 220 8.68 16.81 -14.99
C HIS A 220 7.72 17.85 -15.55
N VAL A 221 6.54 17.44 -16.00
CA VAL A 221 5.50 18.39 -16.45
C VAL A 221 4.92 19.14 -15.27
N LEU A 222 4.71 18.47 -14.13
CA LEU A 222 4.23 19.08 -12.89
C LEU A 222 5.25 20.04 -12.28
N GLU A 223 6.52 19.65 -12.21
CA GLU A 223 7.61 20.52 -11.71
C GLU A 223 7.63 21.86 -12.45
N ARG A 224 7.61 21.83 -13.79
CA ARG A 224 7.52 23.06 -14.60
C ARG A 224 6.23 23.85 -14.34
N GLY A 225 5.10 23.17 -14.18
CA GLY A 225 3.85 23.83 -13.85
C GLY A 225 3.87 24.51 -12.49
N MET A 226 4.49 23.87 -11.48
CA MET A 226 4.68 24.48 -10.16
C MET A 226 5.62 25.68 -10.22
N GLU A 227 6.70 25.60 -10.98
CA GLU A 227 7.62 26.71 -11.21
C GLU A 227 6.89 27.92 -11.81
N GLU A 228 6.06 27.70 -12.82
CA GLU A 228 5.25 28.75 -13.43
C GLU A 228 4.24 29.39 -12.46
N LEU A 229 3.63 28.59 -11.60
CA LEU A 229 2.69 29.09 -10.58
C LEU A 229 3.40 29.90 -9.49
N LEU A 230 4.53 29.41 -9.00
CA LEU A 230 5.21 30.00 -7.83
C LEU A 230 6.09 31.20 -8.20
N PHE A 231 6.78 31.15 -9.34
CA PHE A 231 7.75 32.18 -9.73
C PHE A 231 7.24 33.11 -10.84
N LEU A 232 6.43 32.61 -11.76
CA LEU A 232 5.93 33.41 -12.88
C LEU A 232 4.49 33.93 -12.66
N HIS A 233 3.90 33.64 -11.50
CA HIS A 233 2.56 34.10 -11.10
C HIS A 233 1.47 33.89 -12.19
N GLN A 234 1.58 32.82 -12.93
CA GLN A 234 0.62 32.45 -13.97
C GLN A 234 -0.75 32.09 -13.36
N ARG A 235 -1.82 32.27 -14.13
CA ARG A 235 -3.17 31.91 -13.68
C ARG A 235 -3.29 30.41 -13.44
N ILE A 236 -3.59 29.98 -12.20
CA ILE A 236 -3.70 28.59 -11.77
C ILE A 236 -4.51 27.75 -12.75
N LYS A 237 -5.70 28.20 -13.15
CA LYS A 237 -6.58 27.48 -14.06
C LYS A 237 -5.90 27.19 -15.42
N ALA A 238 -5.19 28.14 -15.99
CA ALA A 238 -4.49 27.98 -17.27
C ALA A 238 -3.32 27.00 -17.15
N VAL A 239 -2.54 27.10 -16.07
CA VAL A 239 -1.41 26.19 -15.81
C VAL A 239 -1.92 24.77 -15.60
N VAL A 240 -2.91 24.54 -14.75
CA VAL A 240 -3.51 23.24 -14.48
C VAL A 240 -4.04 22.58 -15.76
N GLN A 241 -4.77 23.33 -16.59
CA GLN A 241 -5.28 22.81 -17.86
C GLN A 241 -4.17 22.43 -18.82
N ARG A 242 -3.11 23.26 -18.93
CA ARG A 242 -1.96 22.97 -19.80
C ARG A 242 -1.21 21.74 -19.30
N VAL A 243 -0.89 21.67 -18.00
CA VAL A 243 -0.24 20.52 -17.37
C VAL A 243 -1.04 19.25 -17.64
N PHE A 244 -2.34 19.26 -17.40
CA PHE A 244 -3.19 18.11 -17.64
C PHE A 244 -3.18 17.65 -19.09
N ARG A 245 -3.37 18.56 -20.05
CA ARG A 245 -3.31 18.25 -21.49
C ARG A 245 -1.96 17.64 -21.88
N THR A 246 -0.86 18.21 -21.36
CA THR A 246 0.49 17.70 -21.64
C THR A 246 0.68 16.29 -21.07
N ILE A 247 0.16 16.01 -19.86
CA ILE A 247 0.21 14.68 -19.26
C ILE A 247 -0.58 13.67 -20.11
N CYS A 248 -1.75 14.03 -20.62
CA CYS A 248 -2.53 13.15 -21.51
C CYS A 248 -1.77 12.75 -22.78
N THR A 249 -0.86 13.60 -23.29
CA THR A 249 -0.01 13.24 -24.45
C THR A 249 1.18 12.34 -24.08
N ARG A 250 1.54 12.20 -22.80
CA ARG A 250 2.71 11.45 -22.31
C ARG A 250 2.32 10.05 -21.82
N HIS A 251 1.67 9.26 -22.67
CA HIS A 251 1.19 7.93 -22.35
C HIS A 251 1.98 6.83 -23.11
N GLN A 252 1.85 5.61 -22.64
CA GLN A 252 2.44 4.41 -23.22
C GLN A 252 1.43 3.25 -23.16
N ARG A 253 1.58 2.26 -24.04
CA ARG A 253 0.76 1.05 -23.99
C ARG A 253 1.11 0.22 -22.76
N VAL A 254 0.08 -0.24 -22.07
CA VAL A 254 0.23 -1.24 -21.02
C VAL A 254 0.62 -2.57 -21.68
N ARG A 255 1.72 -3.17 -21.23
CA ARG A 255 2.19 -4.48 -21.71
C ARG A 255 1.94 -5.49 -20.60
N PRO A 256 0.79 -6.23 -20.63
CA PRO A 256 0.51 -7.26 -19.63
C PRO A 256 1.55 -8.39 -19.74
N ASN A 257 1.75 -9.10 -18.65
CA ASN A 257 2.59 -10.31 -18.56
C ASN A 257 4.08 -10.11 -18.90
N ARG A 258 4.60 -8.90 -18.83
CA ARG A 258 6.02 -8.65 -19.02
C ARG A 258 6.79 -8.93 -17.73
N SER A 259 7.45 -10.08 -17.65
CA SER A 259 8.38 -10.39 -16.57
C SER A 259 9.82 -10.18 -17.04
N TYR A 260 10.69 -9.68 -16.17
CA TYR A 260 12.11 -9.59 -16.40
C TYR A 260 12.84 -10.44 -15.38
N ILE A 261 13.81 -11.23 -15.81
CA ILE A 261 14.73 -11.90 -14.89
C ILE A 261 15.43 -10.81 -14.07
N ARG A 262 15.26 -10.84 -12.76
CA ARG A 262 15.98 -9.94 -11.87
C ARG A 262 17.47 -10.29 -11.94
N ARG A 263 18.27 -9.44 -12.57
CA ARG A 263 19.73 -9.51 -12.38
C ARG A 263 19.99 -9.08 -10.93
N SER A 264 20.56 -9.99 -10.11
CA SER A 264 21.08 -9.59 -8.81
C SER A 264 22.17 -8.57 -9.02
N MET A 265 21.95 -7.32 -8.67
CA MET A 265 23.05 -6.37 -8.55
C MET A 265 23.92 -6.89 -7.39
N ARG A 266 25.12 -7.36 -7.68
CA ARG A 266 26.14 -7.54 -6.67
C ARG A 266 26.37 -6.16 -6.03
N PRO A 267 26.39 -6.03 -4.68
CA PRO A 267 26.81 -4.80 -4.07
C PRO A 267 28.22 -4.49 -4.58
N GLU A 268 28.42 -3.31 -5.13
CA GLU A 268 29.77 -2.81 -5.40
C GLU A 268 30.45 -2.68 -4.04
N THR A 269 31.37 -3.59 -3.76
CA THR A 269 32.30 -3.46 -2.66
C THR A 269 33.15 -2.21 -2.92
N LYS A 270 32.87 -1.15 -2.16
CA LYS A 270 33.82 -0.04 -1.99
C LYS A 270 34.82 -0.39 -0.91
#